data_9e2fc3b833e9de013e971e55ab84ebb0
#
_entry.id   9e2fc3b833e9de013e971e55ab84ebb0
#
_cell.length_a   1.000
_cell.length_b   1.000
_cell.length_c   1.000
_cell.angle_alpha   90.00
_cell.angle_beta   90.00
_cell.angle_gamma   90.00
#
_symmetry.space_group_name_H-M   'P 1'
#
loop_
_entity.id
_entity.type
_entity.pdbx_description
1 polymer ?
#
loop_
_entity_poly.entity_id
_entity_poly.type
_entity_poly.pdbx_seq_one_letter_code
_entity_poly.pdbx_strand_id
1 'polypeptide(L)'
;MAALFVDISSHGLGHLAQAAPVLNALRSVRPDLHLTVRSGLPRERLARRIDGDFAHIHEASDFGFVMKNALDIDLPASAQRYREFHADWPSRVKREAEFLRNLAPDLVLTDVSYLPLAGAAVAGIPAVALCSLNWADLFEHYFRREAWHGQLHQQILAAYRSARAFLRTTPGMPMVDLPNVVTIGPVAAMPELDRAEVARRLDLAPERRWVLVALGGFDFPLPIENWPTRADILWLRPEELAAEVSFNDLLANVDAVVTKPGYGTFVEAAVHGVPILYLRRPDWPEEPCLVDWLRLHGRAGEITREQALRGDLLPTLEALWALPAPPRPTPTGVVQVTEALLDFL
;
A
#
# COMPACT_ATOMS: atom_id res chain seq x y z
N MET A 1 0.03 27.20 -12.53
CA MET A 1 -0.35 25.77 -12.44
C MET A 1 0.39 25.21 -11.27
N ALA A 2 -0.31 24.61 -10.33
CA ALA A 2 0.34 23.99 -9.17
C ALA A 2 1.06 22.68 -9.59
N ALA A 3 2.24 22.43 -9.00
CA ALA A 3 3.08 21.28 -9.30
C ALA A 3 3.23 20.40 -8.06
N LEU A 4 2.77 19.15 -8.13
CA LEU A 4 2.91 18.16 -7.09
C LEU A 4 3.93 17.11 -7.50
N PHE A 5 4.96 16.92 -6.68
CA PHE A 5 5.85 15.79 -6.78
C PHE A 5 5.43 14.71 -5.78
N VAL A 6 5.23 13.48 -6.27
CA VAL A 6 4.82 12.34 -5.45
C VAL A 6 5.86 11.24 -5.54
N ASP A 7 6.37 10.80 -4.40
CA ASP A 7 7.27 9.66 -4.31
C ASP A 7 6.53 8.46 -3.69
N ILE A 8 6.39 7.40 -4.48
CA ILE A 8 5.66 6.18 -4.06
C ILE A 8 6.65 5.04 -3.94
N SER A 9 6.77 4.49 -2.72
CA SER A 9 7.62 3.33 -2.47
C SER A 9 7.21 2.15 -3.35
N SER A 10 8.22 1.50 -3.92
CA SER A 10 8.04 0.26 -4.70
C SER A 10 8.07 -1.01 -3.85
N HIS A 11 8.09 -0.88 -2.51
CA HIS A 11 8.02 -1.99 -1.58
C HIS A 11 6.60 -2.62 -1.55
N GLY A 12 6.15 -3.10 -2.69
CA GLY A 12 4.83 -3.69 -2.89
C GLY A 12 3.76 -2.70 -3.38
N LEU A 13 2.61 -3.25 -3.77
CA LEU A 13 1.53 -2.46 -4.38
C LEU A 13 0.64 -1.74 -3.35
N GLY A 14 0.83 -2.00 -2.05
CA GLY A 14 0.06 -1.38 -0.98
C GLY A 14 0.24 0.14 -0.89
N HIS A 15 1.44 0.64 -1.19
CA HIS A 15 1.75 2.07 -1.21
C HIS A 15 1.00 2.78 -2.35
N LEU A 16 1.00 2.20 -3.54
CA LEU A 16 0.20 2.70 -4.65
C LEU A 16 -1.31 2.70 -4.33
N ALA A 17 -1.80 1.69 -3.61
CA ALA A 17 -3.20 1.61 -3.19
C ALA A 17 -3.59 2.72 -2.18
N GLN A 18 -2.64 3.25 -1.41
CA GLN A 18 -2.86 4.40 -0.53
C GLN A 18 -2.77 5.73 -1.30
N ALA A 19 -1.77 5.90 -2.14
CA ALA A 19 -1.53 7.16 -2.84
C ALA A 19 -2.55 7.42 -3.98
N ALA A 20 -2.85 6.43 -4.81
CA ALA A 20 -3.62 6.61 -6.04
C ALA A 20 -5.04 7.19 -5.82
N PRO A 21 -5.88 6.71 -4.87
CA PRO A 21 -7.20 7.28 -4.64
C PRO A 21 -7.17 8.76 -4.26
N VAL A 22 -6.14 9.15 -3.49
CA VAL A 22 -5.92 10.54 -3.10
C VAL A 22 -5.52 11.40 -4.31
N LEU A 23 -4.61 10.92 -5.14
CA LEU A 23 -4.17 11.64 -6.34
C LEU A 23 -5.32 11.84 -7.34
N ASN A 24 -6.16 10.82 -7.52
CA ASN A 24 -7.33 10.90 -8.39
C ASN A 24 -8.36 11.90 -7.85
N ALA A 25 -8.65 11.86 -6.55
CA ALA A 25 -9.54 12.83 -5.90
C ALA A 25 -8.98 14.25 -5.98
N LEU A 26 -7.68 14.44 -5.73
CA LEU A 26 -7.04 15.74 -5.83
C LEU A 26 -7.13 16.31 -7.26
N ARG A 27 -6.91 15.49 -8.28
CA ARG A 27 -7.03 15.92 -9.68
C ARG A 27 -8.46 16.21 -10.10
N SER A 28 -9.45 15.55 -9.51
CA SER A 28 -10.86 15.87 -9.80
C SER A 28 -11.25 17.27 -9.37
N VAL A 29 -10.65 17.77 -8.27
CA VAL A 29 -10.87 19.15 -7.76
C VAL A 29 -9.83 20.17 -8.28
N ARG A 30 -8.67 19.71 -8.74
CA ARG A 30 -7.59 20.52 -9.34
C ARG A 30 -7.14 19.93 -10.67
N PRO A 31 -7.97 20.05 -11.74
CA PRO A 31 -7.63 19.51 -13.07
C PRO A 31 -6.37 20.13 -13.69
N ASP A 32 -5.98 21.33 -13.21
CA ASP A 32 -4.77 22.05 -13.63
C ASP A 32 -3.48 21.56 -12.94
N LEU A 33 -3.56 20.58 -12.05
CA LEU A 33 -2.43 20.08 -11.27
C LEU A 33 -1.43 19.33 -12.16
N HIS A 34 -0.19 19.83 -12.19
CA HIS A 34 0.91 19.12 -12.82
C HIS A 34 1.47 18.05 -11.87
N LEU A 35 1.29 16.78 -12.22
CA LEU A 35 1.69 15.64 -11.40
C LEU A 35 2.97 15.00 -11.92
N THR A 36 4.00 14.94 -11.08
CA THR A 36 5.21 14.13 -11.31
C THR A 36 5.27 13.01 -10.28
N VAL A 37 5.30 11.76 -10.74
CA VAL A 37 5.38 10.55 -9.88
C VAL A 37 6.74 9.91 -10.02
N ARG A 38 7.47 9.75 -8.91
CA ARG A 38 8.67 8.91 -8.84
C ARG A 38 8.33 7.60 -8.13
N SER A 39 8.69 6.50 -8.75
CA SER A 39 8.56 5.16 -8.17
C SER A 39 9.42 4.16 -8.94
N GLY A 40 9.92 3.12 -8.26
CA GLY A 40 10.50 1.95 -8.91
C GLY A 40 9.48 1.03 -9.59
N LEU A 41 8.19 1.31 -9.46
CA LEU A 41 7.14 0.57 -10.18
C LEU A 41 7.13 1.00 -11.66
N PRO A 42 6.88 0.06 -12.61
CA PRO A 42 6.68 0.40 -14.01
C PRO A 42 5.50 1.36 -14.22
N ARG A 43 5.63 2.25 -15.25
CA ARG A 43 4.56 3.22 -15.59
C ARG A 43 3.19 2.56 -15.78
N GLU A 44 3.16 1.40 -16.39
CA GLU A 44 1.93 0.64 -16.67
C GLU A 44 1.22 0.21 -15.37
N ARG A 45 1.97 -0.09 -14.32
CA ARG A 45 1.41 -0.42 -13.00
C ARG A 45 0.82 0.82 -12.32
N LEU A 46 1.50 1.96 -12.42
CA LEU A 46 1.02 3.23 -11.89
C LEU A 46 -0.25 3.68 -12.62
N ALA A 47 -0.25 3.65 -13.96
CA ALA A 47 -1.35 4.09 -14.79
C ALA A 47 -2.63 3.22 -14.68
N ARG A 48 -2.54 2.03 -14.07
CA ARG A 48 -3.73 1.22 -13.75
C ARG A 48 -4.50 1.72 -12.53
N ARG A 49 -3.92 2.65 -11.76
CA ARG A 49 -4.53 3.19 -10.54
C ARG A 49 -4.53 4.71 -10.46
N ILE A 50 -3.63 5.37 -11.18
CA ILE A 50 -3.54 6.84 -11.25
C ILE A 50 -4.14 7.29 -12.58
N ASP A 51 -5.24 8.02 -12.50
CA ASP A 51 -5.99 8.48 -13.67
C ASP A 51 -5.30 9.63 -14.39
N GLY A 52 -5.45 9.65 -15.73
CA GLY A 52 -4.94 10.71 -16.60
C GLY A 52 -3.40 10.78 -16.69
N ASP A 53 -2.90 11.86 -17.28
CA ASP A 53 -1.46 12.01 -17.55
C ASP A 53 -0.66 12.44 -16.34
N PHE A 54 0.55 11.90 -16.19
CA PHE A 54 1.54 12.29 -15.21
C PHE A 54 2.95 12.09 -15.77
N ALA A 55 3.90 12.92 -15.35
CA ALA A 55 5.31 12.65 -15.61
C ALA A 55 5.78 11.51 -14.69
N HIS A 56 6.55 10.56 -15.23
CA HIS A 56 7.05 9.42 -14.47
C HIS A 56 8.57 9.41 -14.42
N ILE A 57 9.13 9.36 -13.22
CA ILE A 57 10.54 9.13 -12.96
C ILE A 57 10.68 7.70 -12.44
N HIS A 58 11.19 6.79 -13.29
CA HIS A 58 11.35 5.38 -12.95
C HIS A 58 12.59 5.17 -12.09
N GLU A 59 12.48 5.48 -10.82
CA GLU A 59 13.54 5.36 -9.83
C GLU A 59 12.93 5.10 -8.45
N ALA A 60 13.54 4.22 -7.66
CA ALA A 60 13.17 4.00 -6.26
C ALA A 60 14.05 4.87 -5.35
N SER A 61 13.43 5.72 -4.54
CA SER A 61 14.10 6.55 -3.53
C SER A 61 14.33 5.82 -2.20
N ASP A 62 13.65 4.69 -2.02
CA ASP A 62 13.78 3.79 -0.88
C ASP A 62 13.82 2.32 -1.36
N PHE A 63 13.96 1.40 -0.42
CA PHE A 63 13.85 -0.03 -0.66
C PHE A 63 12.99 -0.74 0.39
N GLY A 64 12.53 -0.01 1.42
CA GLY A 64 11.83 -0.57 2.57
C GLY A 64 12.64 -1.67 3.25
N PHE A 65 12.33 -2.92 2.95
CA PHE A 65 13.08 -4.10 3.38
C PHE A 65 13.34 -5.03 2.19
N VAL A 66 14.45 -5.77 2.24
CA VAL A 66 14.72 -6.81 1.26
C VAL A 66 13.86 -8.02 1.56
N MET A 67 13.03 -8.41 0.62
CA MET A 67 12.08 -9.51 0.78
C MET A 67 12.61 -10.79 0.15
N LYS A 68 12.45 -11.94 0.83
CA LYS A 68 12.67 -13.27 0.25
C LYS A 68 11.48 -13.71 -0.60
N ASN A 69 10.29 -13.34 -0.16
CA ASN A 69 9.01 -13.59 -0.82
C ASN A 69 7.94 -12.65 -0.23
N ALA A 70 6.67 -12.81 -0.59
CA ALA A 70 5.58 -11.96 -0.11
C ALA A 70 5.38 -11.94 1.42
N LEU A 71 5.89 -12.94 2.14
CA LEU A 71 5.68 -13.11 3.58
C LEU A 71 6.96 -12.93 4.42
N ASP A 72 8.14 -13.22 3.86
CA ASP A 72 9.37 -13.37 4.61
C ASP A 72 10.40 -12.30 4.23
N ILE A 73 11.00 -11.67 5.25
CA ILE A 73 12.07 -10.66 5.10
C ILE A 73 13.44 -11.34 5.08
N ASP A 74 14.34 -10.80 4.27
CA ASP A 74 15.78 -11.06 4.38
C ASP A 74 16.43 -10.01 5.31
N LEU A 75 16.46 -10.29 6.61
CA LEU A 75 17.00 -9.35 7.59
C LEU A 75 18.50 -9.08 7.39
N PRO A 76 19.39 -10.06 7.12
CA PRO A 76 20.79 -9.79 6.83
C PRO A 76 20.99 -8.87 5.61
N ALA A 77 20.30 -9.15 4.51
CA ALA A 77 20.37 -8.31 3.31
C ALA A 77 19.77 -6.91 3.56
N SER A 78 18.69 -6.82 4.33
CA SER A 78 18.11 -5.53 4.75
C SER A 78 19.08 -4.71 5.61
N ALA A 79 19.74 -5.34 6.60
CA ALA A 79 20.74 -4.69 7.44
C ALA A 79 21.92 -4.14 6.63
N GLN A 80 22.43 -4.92 5.66
CA GLN A 80 23.47 -4.47 4.76
C GLN A 80 23.01 -3.27 3.94
N ARG A 81 21.82 -3.36 3.34
CA ARG A 81 21.24 -2.32 2.49
C ARG A 81 21.03 -1.01 3.25
N TYR A 82 20.55 -1.06 4.49
CA TYR A 82 20.40 0.13 5.34
C TYR A 82 21.75 0.80 5.60
N ARG A 83 22.77 0.04 5.97
CA ARG A 83 24.12 0.61 6.18
C ARG A 83 24.70 1.24 4.91
N GLU A 84 24.55 0.60 3.77
CA GLU A 84 24.99 1.15 2.46
C GLU A 84 24.19 2.41 2.09
N PHE A 85 22.89 2.39 2.29
CA PHE A 85 22.01 3.53 1.98
C PHE A 85 22.35 4.77 2.83
N HIS A 86 22.74 4.58 4.08
CA HIS A 86 23.08 5.65 5.01
C HIS A 86 24.58 5.96 5.10
N ALA A 87 25.47 5.23 4.42
CA ALA A 87 26.91 5.42 4.50
C ALA A 87 27.35 6.86 4.18
N ASP A 88 26.69 7.51 3.23
CA ASP A 88 26.92 8.91 2.86
C ASP A 88 25.58 9.65 2.82
N TRP A 89 24.86 9.60 3.93
CA TRP A 89 23.54 10.21 4.07
C TRP A 89 23.52 11.71 3.77
N PRO A 90 24.47 12.55 4.27
CA PRO A 90 24.47 13.98 3.96
C PRO A 90 24.56 14.29 2.47
N SER A 91 25.44 13.60 1.75
CA SER A 91 25.57 13.81 0.29
C SER A 91 24.34 13.32 -0.47
N ARG A 92 23.72 12.23 0.00
CA ARG A 92 22.46 11.72 -0.58
C ARG A 92 21.33 12.74 -0.43
N VAL A 93 21.14 13.28 0.76
CA VAL A 93 20.15 14.34 1.04
C VAL A 93 20.43 15.61 0.23
N LYS A 94 21.70 15.99 0.08
CA LYS A 94 22.09 17.15 -0.74
C LYS A 94 21.70 16.95 -2.21
N ARG A 95 22.00 15.78 -2.79
CA ARG A 95 21.60 15.46 -4.18
C ARG A 95 20.08 15.46 -4.35
N GLU A 96 19.37 14.92 -3.38
CA GLU A 96 17.90 14.93 -3.38
C GLU A 96 17.35 16.37 -3.34
N ALA A 97 17.92 17.23 -2.51
CA ALA A 97 17.55 18.62 -2.45
C ALA A 97 17.83 19.38 -3.76
N GLU A 98 18.95 19.11 -4.41
CA GLU A 98 19.30 19.67 -5.73
C GLU A 98 18.30 19.19 -6.80
N PHE A 99 17.96 17.90 -6.81
CA PHE A 99 16.93 17.33 -7.69
C PHE A 99 15.59 18.04 -7.50
N LEU A 100 15.12 18.18 -6.27
CA LEU A 100 13.84 18.83 -5.96
C LEU A 100 13.85 20.32 -6.32
N ARG A 101 14.94 21.05 -6.11
CA ARG A 101 15.06 22.45 -6.56
C ARG A 101 14.97 22.60 -8.07
N ASN A 102 15.58 21.66 -8.83
CA ASN A 102 15.52 21.67 -10.29
C ASN A 102 14.13 21.32 -10.82
N LEU A 103 13.42 20.41 -10.11
CA LEU A 103 12.03 20.07 -10.45
C LEU A 103 11.05 21.18 -10.04
N ALA A 104 11.38 21.93 -8.98
CA ALA A 104 10.61 23.05 -8.43
C ALA A 104 9.13 22.75 -8.18
N PRO A 105 8.77 21.66 -7.46
CA PRO A 105 7.37 21.42 -7.10
C PRO A 105 6.91 22.39 -6.00
N ASP A 106 5.62 22.70 -5.98
CA ASP A 106 5.00 23.47 -4.91
C ASP A 106 4.86 22.63 -3.63
N LEU A 107 4.67 21.31 -3.79
CA LEU A 107 4.52 20.35 -2.71
C LEU A 107 5.18 19.02 -3.04
N VAL A 108 5.79 18.41 -2.04
CA VAL A 108 6.26 17.00 -2.06
C VAL A 108 5.31 16.14 -1.24
N LEU A 109 4.79 15.07 -1.81
CA LEU A 109 4.06 14.01 -1.12
C LEU A 109 4.87 12.72 -1.15
N THR A 110 5.01 12.02 -0.04
CA THR A 110 5.64 10.70 -0.03
C THR A 110 4.72 9.63 0.54
N ASP A 111 4.68 8.50 -0.08
CA ASP A 111 4.16 7.25 0.47
C ASP A 111 5.27 6.18 0.36
N VAL A 112 6.08 6.04 1.26
CA VAL A 112 6.44 6.34 2.64
C VAL A 112 7.95 6.67 2.69
N SER A 113 8.53 6.96 1.54
CA SER A 113 9.97 7.22 1.41
C SER A 113 10.38 8.44 2.25
N TYR A 114 11.47 8.31 3.02
CA TYR A 114 11.93 9.39 3.89
C TYR A 114 13.03 10.26 3.27
N LEU A 115 13.73 9.78 2.25
CA LEU A 115 14.76 10.58 1.56
C LEU A 115 14.19 11.85 0.91
N PRO A 116 13.04 11.81 0.20
CA PRO A 116 12.46 13.03 -0.37
C PRO A 116 12.05 14.06 0.69
N LEU A 117 11.63 13.61 1.88
CA LEU A 117 11.30 14.52 2.99
C LEU A 117 12.55 15.24 3.48
N ALA A 118 13.66 14.52 3.68
CA ALA A 118 14.93 15.12 4.06
C ALA A 118 15.46 16.09 2.98
N GLY A 119 15.34 15.73 1.70
CA GLY A 119 15.70 16.58 0.57
C GLY A 119 14.84 17.84 0.48
N ALA A 120 13.53 17.71 0.65
CA ALA A 120 12.58 18.82 0.64
C ALA A 120 12.86 19.83 1.77
N ALA A 121 13.16 19.33 2.97
CA ALA A 121 13.56 20.20 4.10
C ALA A 121 14.80 21.03 3.78
N VAL A 122 15.83 20.46 3.16
CA VAL A 122 17.04 21.16 2.73
C VAL A 122 16.77 22.07 1.54
N ALA A 123 15.84 21.71 0.66
CA ALA A 123 15.42 22.53 -0.48
C ALA A 123 14.52 23.70 -0.09
N GLY A 124 13.91 23.68 1.10
CA GLY A 124 12.92 24.66 1.55
C GLY A 124 11.54 24.47 0.90
N ILE A 125 11.23 23.26 0.41
CA ILE A 125 9.97 22.92 -0.24
C ILE A 125 9.06 22.23 0.80
N PRO A 126 7.77 22.59 0.91
CA PRO A 126 6.84 21.91 1.81
C PRO A 126 6.69 20.44 1.43
N ALA A 127 6.64 19.57 2.44
CA ALA A 127 6.51 18.13 2.23
C ALA A 127 5.52 17.50 3.23
N VAL A 128 4.79 16.50 2.77
CA VAL A 128 3.82 15.71 3.55
C VAL A 128 4.11 14.23 3.34
N ALA A 129 4.04 13.45 4.40
CA ALA A 129 4.08 11.99 4.32
C ALA A 129 2.67 11.41 4.48
N LEU A 130 2.39 10.32 3.77
CA LEU A 130 1.14 9.57 3.83
C LEU A 130 1.48 8.09 3.94
N CYS A 131 1.06 7.39 4.98
CA CYS A 131 1.12 5.91 5.04
C CYS A 131 0.45 5.34 6.31
N SER A 132 0.17 4.05 6.31
CA SER A 132 -0.24 3.25 7.46
C SER A 132 0.95 2.83 8.36
N LEU A 133 2.16 2.85 7.83
CA LEU A 133 3.40 2.51 8.50
C LEU A 133 4.49 3.57 8.26
N ASN A 134 5.61 3.48 8.97
CA ASN A 134 6.82 4.22 8.65
C ASN A 134 8.07 3.33 8.78
N TRP A 135 9.09 3.63 8.00
CA TRP A 135 10.33 2.81 8.03
C TRP A 135 11.15 2.96 9.30
N ALA A 136 10.95 4.03 10.10
CA ALA A 136 11.66 4.20 11.38
C ALA A 136 11.19 3.16 12.40
N ASP A 137 9.88 2.96 12.56
CA ASP A 137 9.32 1.99 13.51
C ASP A 137 9.67 0.55 13.12
N LEU A 138 9.62 0.23 11.79
CA LEU A 138 10.05 -1.08 11.32
C LEU A 138 11.55 -1.30 11.53
N PHE A 139 12.37 -0.29 11.23
CA PHE A 139 13.80 -0.33 11.45
C PHE A 139 14.16 -0.53 12.93
N GLU A 140 13.50 0.21 13.84
CA GLU A 140 13.62 0.03 15.28
C GLU A 140 13.29 -1.40 15.69
N HIS A 141 12.15 -1.94 15.21
CA HIS A 141 11.71 -3.29 15.56
C HIS A 141 12.77 -4.36 15.26
N TYR A 142 13.38 -4.30 14.06
CA TYR A 142 14.30 -5.35 13.64
C TYR A 142 15.75 -5.14 14.08
N PHE A 143 16.20 -3.87 14.19
CA PHE A 143 17.62 -3.55 14.32
C PHE A 143 18.01 -2.83 15.62
N ARG A 144 17.09 -2.63 16.56
CA ARG A 144 17.37 -1.91 17.83
C ARG A 144 18.53 -2.46 18.66
N ARG A 145 18.92 -3.72 18.43
CA ARG A 145 20.04 -4.36 19.15
C ARG A 145 21.38 -4.22 18.43
N GLU A 146 21.38 -3.69 17.23
CA GLU A 146 22.57 -3.52 16.43
C GLU A 146 23.34 -2.26 16.84
N ALA A 147 24.67 -2.35 16.96
CA ALA A 147 25.51 -1.24 17.39
C ALA A 147 25.41 0.00 16.46
N TRP A 148 25.08 -0.19 15.19
CA TRP A 148 24.92 0.87 14.19
C TRP A 148 23.49 1.45 14.11
N HIS A 149 22.54 0.90 14.85
CA HIS A 149 21.13 1.29 14.83
C HIS A 149 20.89 2.76 15.13
N GLY A 150 21.40 3.25 16.26
CA GLY A 150 20.99 4.55 16.82
C GLY A 150 21.17 5.73 15.86
N GLN A 151 22.31 5.81 15.16
CA GLN A 151 22.58 6.88 14.20
C GLN A 151 21.59 6.82 13.01
N LEU A 152 21.38 5.66 12.43
CA LEU A 152 20.53 5.49 11.26
C LEU A 152 19.06 5.77 11.62
N HIS A 153 18.61 5.23 12.75
CA HIS A 153 17.25 5.48 13.23
C HIS A 153 16.96 6.97 13.42
N GLN A 154 17.90 7.72 14.03
CA GLN A 154 17.75 9.17 14.17
C GLN A 154 17.71 9.91 12.83
N GLN A 155 18.46 9.47 11.82
CA GLN A 155 18.39 10.04 10.46
C GLN A 155 17.01 9.82 9.81
N ILE A 156 16.43 8.62 9.96
CA ILE A 156 15.11 8.29 9.42
C ILE A 156 14.03 9.10 10.16
N LEU A 157 14.06 9.14 11.50
CA LEU A 157 13.13 9.94 12.31
C LEU A 157 13.21 11.42 11.98
N ALA A 158 14.43 11.98 11.86
CA ALA A 158 14.63 13.39 11.53
C ALA A 158 13.99 13.74 10.17
N ALA A 159 14.11 12.85 9.18
CA ALA A 159 13.47 13.02 7.88
C ALA A 159 11.94 13.05 8.00
N TYR A 160 11.31 12.11 8.70
CA TYR A 160 9.86 12.11 8.90
C TYR A 160 9.37 13.31 9.72
N ARG A 161 10.12 13.72 10.75
CA ARG A 161 9.81 14.91 11.57
C ARG A 161 9.92 16.22 10.81
N SER A 162 10.66 16.26 9.70
CA SER A 162 10.80 17.45 8.86
C SER A 162 9.57 17.71 7.99
N ALA A 163 8.70 16.72 7.77
CA ALA A 163 7.45 16.90 7.06
C ALA A 163 6.48 17.81 7.82
N ARG A 164 5.68 18.59 7.10
CA ARG A 164 4.60 19.43 7.67
C ARG A 164 3.60 18.59 8.46
N ALA A 165 3.28 17.42 7.94
CA ALA A 165 2.46 16.40 8.58
C ALA A 165 2.85 15.01 8.09
N PHE A 166 2.69 14.03 8.95
CA PHE A 166 2.60 12.62 8.58
C PHE A 166 1.13 12.19 8.67
N LEU A 167 0.46 12.06 7.54
CA LEU A 167 -0.93 11.65 7.43
C LEU A 167 -1.00 10.12 7.59
N ARG A 168 -1.26 9.68 8.82
CA ARG A 168 -1.36 8.26 9.15
C ARG A 168 -2.74 7.74 8.81
N THR A 169 -2.82 6.83 7.84
CA THR A 169 -4.09 6.18 7.45
C THR A 169 -4.61 5.23 8.53
N THR A 170 -5.91 5.03 8.59
CA THR A 170 -6.57 4.05 9.47
C THR A 170 -6.94 2.81 8.65
N PRO A 171 -6.56 1.58 9.08
CA PRO A 171 -5.68 1.25 10.21
C PRO A 171 -4.22 1.68 9.95
N GLY A 172 -3.46 1.89 11.02
CA GLY A 172 -2.05 2.26 10.91
C GLY A 172 -1.29 2.01 12.21
N MET A 173 0.04 1.94 12.09
CA MET A 173 0.94 1.79 13.23
C MET A 173 0.84 3.00 14.17
N PRO A 174 1.16 2.86 15.48
CA PRO A 174 1.04 3.96 16.45
C PRO A 174 1.90 5.20 16.14
N MET A 175 3.13 5.02 15.61
CA MET A 175 4.09 6.09 15.23
C MET A 175 4.38 7.07 16.37
N VAL A 176 4.62 6.55 17.58
CA VAL A 176 4.72 7.34 18.82
C VAL A 176 5.88 8.35 18.82
N ASP A 177 6.93 8.11 18.04
CA ASP A 177 8.10 8.96 17.95
C ASP A 177 7.96 10.12 16.93
N LEU A 178 6.82 10.22 16.27
CA LEU A 178 6.54 11.26 15.28
C LEU A 178 5.52 12.27 15.83
N PRO A 179 5.96 13.48 16.25
CA PRO A 179 5.07 14.47 16.87
C PRO A 179 4.13 15.16 15.85
N ASN A 180 4.41 15.01 14.56
CA ASN A 180 3.66 15.61 13.45
C ASN A 180 2.65 14.66 12.80
N VAL A 181 2.28 13.56 13.48
CA VAL A 181 1.26 12.62 12.98
C VAL A 181 -0.13 13.22 13.07
N VAL A 182 -0.85 13.17 11.96
CA VAL A 182 -2.28 13.45 11.86
C VAL A 182 -2.98 12.17 11.42
N THR A 183 -3.87 11.65 12.25
CA THR A 183 -4.62 10.42 11.92
C THR A 183 -5.77 10.77 10.99
N ILE A 184 -5.87 10.05 9.89
CA ILE A 184 -6.94 10.13 8.90
C ILE A 184 -7.72 8.81 8.83
N GLY A 185 -8.89 8.86 8.24
CA GLY A 185 -9.72 7.68 8.01
C GLY A 185 -9.12 6.70 7.00
N PRO A 186 -9.83 5.59 6.74
CA PRO A 186 -9.44 4.62 5.72
C PRO A 186 -9.34 5.25 4.34
N VAL A 187 -8.32 4.83 3.58
CA VAL A 187 -8.14 5.20 2.17
C VAL A 187 -8.39 3.98 1.30
N ALA A 188 -9.37 4.06 0.43
CA ALA A 188 -9.70 3.02 -0.54
C ALA A 188 -10.26 3.63 -1.82
N ALA A 189 -9.98 3.00 -2.95
CA ALA A 189 -10.61 3.34 -4.21
C ALA A 189 -12.03 2.75 -4.28
N MET A 190 -12.94 3.44 -4.97
CA MET A 190 -14.29 2.92 -5.25
C MET A 190 -14.29 2.23 -6.62
N PRO A 191 -15.07 1.13 -6.79
CA PRO A 191 -15.17 0.45 -8.06
C PRO A 191 -15.98 1.30 -9.06
N GLU A 192 -15.63 1.18 -10.33
CA GLU A 192 -16.37 1.78 -11.45
C GLU A 192 -17.31 0.78 -12.10
N LEU A 193 -17.00 -0.52 -12.01
CA LEU A 193 -17.76 -1.59 -12.63
C LEU A 193 -18.54 -2.39 -11.59
N ASP A 194 -19.74 -2.80 -11.96
CA ASP A 194 -20.51 -3.78 -11.21
C ASP A 194 -20.15 -5.23 -11.60
N ARG A 195 -20.66 -6.20 -10.84
CA ARG A 195 -20.40 -7.62 -11.04
C ARG A 195 -20.79 -8.12 -12.44
N ALA A 196 -21.89 -7.62 -13.00
CA ALA A 196 -22.37 -8.05 -14.31
C ALA A 196 -21.40 -7.62 -15.42
N GLU A 197 -20.91 -6.39 -15.34
CA GLU A 197 -19.94 -5.87 -16.31
C GLU A 197 -18.57 -6.53 -16.16
N VAL A 198 -18.11 -6.78 -14.93
CA VAL A 198 -16.88 -7.56 -14.69
C VAL A 198 -17.01 -8.97 -15.25
N ALA A 199 -18.15 -9.66 -14.99
CA ALA A 199 -18.42 -10.98 -15.52
C ALA A 199 -18.36 -11.01 -17.05
N ARG A 200 -18.99 -10.01 -17.69
CA ARG A 200 -19.02 -9.89 -19.15
C ARG A 200 -17.63 -9.66 -19.76
N ARG A 201 -16.81 -8.78 -19.15
CA ARG A 201 -15.45 -8.48 -19.67
C ARG A 201 -14.50 -9.65 -19.52
N LEU A 202 -14.62 -10.41 -18.43
CA LEU A 202 -13.74 -11.52 -18.11
C LEU A 202 -14.26 -12.89 -18.53
N ASP A 203 -15.43 -12.95 -19.19
CA ASP A 203 -16.13 -14.19 -19.55
C ASP A 203 -16.30 -15.14 -18.36
N LEU A 204 -16.71 -14.59 -17.21
CA LEU A 204 -16.90 -15.34 -15.97
C LEU A 204 -18.39 -15.67 -15.76
N ALA A 205 -18.67 -16.87 -15.24
CA ALA A 205 -20.02 -17.29 -14.84
C ALA A 205 -20.45 -16.48 -13.58
N PRO A 206 -21.43 -15.55 -13.68
CA PRO A 206 -21.78 -14.63 -12.60
C PRO A 206 -22.46 -15.33 -11.42
N GLU A 207 -23.07 -16.50 -11.63
CA GLU A 207 -23.73 -17.33 -10.62
C GLU A 207 -22.74 -18.11 -9.74
N ARG A 208 -21.50 -18.27 -10.19
CA ARG A 208 -20.43 -18.91 -9.41
C ARG A 208 -19.84 -17.95 -8.39
N ARG A 209 -19.34 -18.47 -7.29
CA ARG A 209 -18.56 -17.69 -6.31
C ARG A 209 -17.16 -17.45 -6.83
N TRP A 210 -16.75 -16.21 -6.87
CA TRP A 210 -15.41 -15.82 -7.28
C TRP A 210 -14.52 -15.63 -6.05
N VAL A 211 -13.42 -16.32 -6.02
CA VAL A 211 -12.42 -16.19 -4.95
C VAL A 211 -11.13 -15.70 -5.55
N LEU A 212 -10.77 -14.45 -5.24
CA LEU A 212 -9.55 -13.81 -5.72
C LEU A 212 -8.36 -14.26 -4.87
N VAL A 213 -7.27 -14.67 -5.51
CA VAL A 213 -6.00 -15.01 -4.82
C VAL A 213 -4.96 -13.96 -5.15
N ALA A 214 -4.67 -13.07 -4.20
CA ALA A 214 -3.86 -11.87 -4.41
C ALA A 214 -2.89 -11.66 -3.24
N LEU A 215 -1.65 -12.15 -3.34
CA LEU A 215 -0.63 -12.01 -2.31
C LEU A 215 0.24 -10.74 -2.44
N GLY A 216 -0.06 -9.87 -3.41
CA GLY A 216 0.63 -8.60 -3.65
C GLY A 216 1.82 -8.72 -4.58
N GLY A 217 2.68 -7.70 -4.60
CA GLY A 217 3.73 -7.49 -5.60
C GLY A 217 4.98 -8.39 -5.49
N PHE A 218 5.05 -9.29 -4.51
CA PHE A 218 6.17 -10.23 -4.34
C PHE A 218 5.71 -11.65 -4.61
N ASP A 219 6.59 -12.44 -5.21
CA ASP A 219 6.30 -13.84 -5.52
C ASP A 219 6.05 -14.67 -4.26
N PHE A 220 4.94 -15.35 -4.27
CA PHE A 220 4.62 -16.47 -3.37
C PHE A 220 3.77 -17.44 -4.17
N PRO A 221 4.40 -18.36 -4.90
CA PRO A 221 3.70 -19.25 -5.81
C PRO A 221 2.81 -20.21 -5.03
N LEU A 222 1.50 -20.08 -5.25
CA LEU A 222 0.50 -21.03 -4.79
C LEU A 222 0.10 -21.93 -5.95
N PRO A 223 0.06 -23.26 -5.76
CA PRO A 223 -0.30 -24.21 -6.81
C PRO A 223 -1.83 -24.28 -6.98
N ILE A 224 -2.45 -23.13 -7.35
CA ILE A 224 -3.92 -22.96 -7.42
C ILE A 224 -4.53 -23.96 -8.40
N GLU A 225 -3.81 -24.32 -9.45
CA GLU A 225 -4.20 -25.35 -10.43
C GLU A 225 -4.39 -26.74 -9.84
N ASN A 226 -3.76 -27.00 -8.67
CA ASN A 226 -3.85 -28.27 -7.93
C ASN A 226 -4.85 -28.20 -6.76
N TRP A 227 -5.48 -27.05 -6.53
CA TRP A 227 -6.43 -26.89 -5.44
C TRP A 227 -7.74 -27.66 -5.71
N PRO A 228 -8.43 -28.10 -4.65
CA PRO A 228 -9.72 -28.76 -4.80
C PRO A 228 -10.68 -27.90 -5.62
N THR A 229 -11.24 -28.50 -6.68
CA THR A 229 -12.22 -27.83 -7.53
C THR A 229 -13.62 -28.08 -7.02
N ARG A 230 -14.46 -27.04 -7.10
CA ARG A 230 -15.90 -27.10 -6.84
C ARG A 230 -16.64 -26.38 -7.96
N ALA A 231 -17.72 -26.98 -8.44
CA ALA A 231 -18.42 -26.47 -9.62
C ALA A 231 -18.98 -25.03 -9.42
N ASP A 232 -19.27 -24.66 -8.18
CA ASP A 232 -19.80 -23.36 -7.81
C ASP A 232 -18.74 -22.32 -7.43
N ILE A 233 -17.44 -22.64 -7.50
CA ILE A 233 -16.33 -21.72 -7.16
C ILE A 233 -15.39 -21.53 -8.35
N LEU A 234 -14.96 -20.28 -8.53
CA LEU A 234 -13.88 -19.88 -9.44
C LEU A 234 -12.73 -19.27 -8.65
N TRP A 235 -11.54 -19.85 -8.78
CA TRP A 235 -10.30 -19.27 -8.26
C TRP A 235 -9.76 -18.30 -9.32
N LEU A 236 -9.56 -17.03 -8.94
CA LEU A 236 -9.14 -15.96 -9.86
C LEU A 236 -7.75 -15.45 -9.47
N ARG A 237 -6.89 -15.21 -10.46
CA ARG A 237 -5.57 -14.59 -10.32
C ARG A 237 -5.60 -13.20 -10.95
N PRO A 238 -5.23 -12.12 -10.24
CA PRO A 238 -5.30 -10.78 -10.80
C PRO A 238 -4.36 -10.58 -12.00
N GLU A 239 -3.23 -11.29 -12.05
CA GLU A 239 -2.25 -11.20 -13.14
C GLU A 239 -2.82 -11.65 -14.49
N GLU A 240 -3.72 -12.62 -14.46
CA GLU A 240 -4.37 -13.18 -15.64
C GLU A 240 -5.50 -12.27 -16.17
N LEU A 241 -6.03 -11.39 -15.32
CA LEU A 241 -7.26 -10.62 -15.58
C LEU A 241 -7.02 -9.11 -15.69
N ALA A 242 -5.83 -8.64 -15.32
CA ALA A 242 -5.54 -7.22 -15.14
C ALA A 242 -5.54 -6.36 -16.42
N ALA A 243 -5.63 -6.96 -17.61
CA ALA A 243 -5.71 -6.21 -18.86
C ALA A 243 -7.12 -5.65 -19.13
N GLU A 244 -8.16 -6.34 -18.63
CA GLU A 244 -9.55 -6.09 -18.99
C GLU A 244 -10.33 -5.36 -17.89
N VAL A 245 -9.91 -5.56 -16.61
CA VAL A 245 -10.61 -5.03 -15.45
C VAL A 245 -9.59 -4.55 -14.42
N SER A 246 -9.87 -3.42 -13.76
CA SER A 246 -9.00 -2.94 -12.69
C SER A 246 -9.01 -3.89 -11.48
N PHE A 247 -7.92 -3.88 -10.70
CA PHE A 247 -7.88 -4.67 -9.46
C PHE A 247 -9.00 -4.28 -8.47
N ASN A 248 -9.36 -2.99 -8.43
CA ASN A 248 -10.42 -2.50 -7.54
C ASN A 248 -11.79 -3.02 -7.96
N ASP A 249 -12.09 -2.97 -9.26
CA ASP A 249 -13.34 -3.52 -9.78
C ASP A 249 -13.43 -5.01 -9.53
N LEU A 250 -12.32 -5.74 -9.75
CA LEU A 250 -12.27 -7.17 -9.47
C LEU A 250 -12.50 -7.44 -7.99
N LEU A 251 -11.71 -6.79 -7.10
CA LEU A 251 -11.80 -6.98 -5.65
C LEU A 251 -13.18 -6.65 -5.09
N ALA A 252 -13.82 -5.58 -5.56
CA ALA A 252 -15.14 -5.16 -5.08
C ALA A 252 -16.28 -6.14 -5.46
N ASN A 253 -16.05 -6.99 -6.46
CA ASN A 253 -17.07 -7.87 -7.05
C ASN A 253 -16.85 -9.37 -6.78
N VAL A 254 -15.79 -9.73 -6.03
CA VAL A 254 -15.56 -11.13 -5.64
C VAL A 254 -16.28 -11.51 -4.35
N ASP A 255 -16.49 -12.80 -4.15
CA ASP A 255 -17.16 -13.34 -2.97
C ASP A 255 -16.20 -13.57 -1.78
N ALA A 256 -14.90 -13.61 -2.04
CA ALA A 256 -13.83 -13.61 -1.04
C ALA A 256 -12.48 -13.29 -1.68
N VAL A 257 -11.51 -12.90 -0.86
CA VAL A 257 -10.11 -12.74 -1.27
C VAL A 257 -9.18 -13.54 -0.35
N VAL A 258 -8.23 -14.27 -0.94
CA VAL A 258 -7.12 -14.93 -0.26
C VAL A 258 -5.90 -14.01 -0.41
N THR A 259 -5.34 -13.54 0.70
CA THR A 259 -4.27 -12.54 0.66
C THR A 259 -3.31 -12.68 1.86
N LYS A 260 -2.36 -11.76 1.97
CA LYS A 260 -1.57 -11.51 3.17
C LYS A 260 -1.99 -10.21 3.84
N PRO A 261 -1.69 -9.99 5.14
CA PRO A 261 -1.90 -8.69 5.76
C PRO A 261 -1.15 -7.60 5.00
N GLY A 262 -1.92 -6.67 4.47
CA GLY A 262 -1.44 -5.51 3.74
C GLY A 262 -2.55 -4.47 3.63
N TYR A 263 -2.20 -3.22 3.83
CA TYR A 263 -3.18 -2.12 3.96
C TYR A 263 -4.19 -2.10 2.81
N GLY A 264 -3.71 -2.02 1.56
CA GLY A 264 -4.59 -1.81 0.41
C GLY A 264 -5.69 -2.86 0.32
N THR A 265 -5.33 -4.15 0.23
CA THR A 265 -6.32 -5.23 0.07
C THR A 265 -7.23 -5.35 1.30
N PHE A 266 -6.71 -5.18 2.52
CA PHE A 266 -7.51 -5.29 3.74
C PHE A 266 -8.55 -4.19 3.84
N VAL A 267 -8.15 -2.95 3.56
CA VAL A 267 -9.05 -1.79 3.65
C VAL A 267 -10.05 -1.77 2.51
N GLU A 268 -9.59 -1.97 1.28
CA GLU A 268 -10.46 -2.04 0.09
C GLU A 268 -11.50 -3.16 0.26
N ALA A 269 -11.10 -4.37 0.67
CA ALA A 269 -12.04 -5.47 0.87
C ALA A 269 -13.06 -5.17 1.99
N ALA A 270 -12.64 -4.57 3.12
CA ALA A 270 -13.56 -4.18 4.19
C ALA A 270 -14.58 -3.11 3.72
N VAL A 271 -14.12 -2.09 2.98
CA VAL A 271 -14.96 -1.04 2.40
C VAL A 271 -16.00 -1.63 1.45
N HIS A 272 -15.63 -2.64 0.68
CA HIS A 272 -16.56 -3.31 -0.25
C HIS A 272 -17.35 -4.46 0.39
N GLY A 273 -17.03 -4.83 1.65
CA GLY A 273 -17.71 -5.91 2.38
C GLY A 273 -17.30 -7.32 1.93
N VAL A 274 -16.15 -7.44 1.29
CA VAL A 274 -15.59 -8.70 0.79
C VAL A 274 -14.89 -9.47 1.92
N PRO A 275 -15.23 -10.74 2.17
CA PRO A 275 -14.55 -11.57 3.14
C PRO A 275 -13.09 -11.83 2.78
N ILE A 276 -12.23 -11.90 3.80
CA ILE A 276 -10.78 -12.08 3.64
C ILE A 276 -10.32 -13.38 4.31
N LEU A 277 -9.61 -14.22 3.56
CA LEU A 277 -8.74 -15.26 4.08
C LEU A 277 -7.30 -14.75 4.03
N TYR A 278 -6.59 -14.75 5.17
CA TYR A 278 -5.25 -14.22 5.18
C TYR A 278 -4.19 -15.16 5.76
N LEU A 279 -3.00 -15.14 5.12
CA LEU A 279 -1.80 -15.80 5.62
C LEU A 279 -1.03 -14.85 6.51
N ARG A 280 -0.71 -15.26 7.76
CA ARG A 280 0.02 -14.45 8.72
C ARG A 280 1.43 -14.05 8.24
N ARG A 281 1.84 -12.86 8.67
CA ARG A 281 3.20 -12.33 8.63
C ARG A 281 3.63 -11.97 10.06
N PRO A 282 3.84 -12.94 10.96
CA PRO A 282 3.92 -12.73 12.40
C PRO A 282 5.03 -11.74 12.83
N ASP A 283 6.08 -11.60 12.03
CA ASP A 283 7.18 -10.68 12.30
C ASP A 283 7.00 -9.28 11.66
N TRP A 284 5.86 -9.02 11.01
CA TRP A 284 5.60 -7.71 10.40
C TRP A 284 4.88 -6.79 11.38
N PRO A 285 5.53 -5.69 11.86
CA PRO A 285 4.98 -4.85 12.95
C PRO A 285 3.64 -4.19 12.66
N GLU A 286 3.30 -3.96 11.39
CA GLU A 286 2.01 -3.40 10.98
C GLU A 286 0.86 -4.42 11.09
N GLU A 287 1.13 -5.74 10.97
CA GLU A 287 0.11 -6.78 10.90
C GLU A 287 -0.93 -6.72 12.03
N PRO A 288 -0.54 -6.58 13.31
CA PRO A 288 -1.52 -6.53 14.39
C PRO A 288 -2.55 -5.41 14.22
N CYS A 289 -2.11 -4.21 13.82
CA CYS A 289 -3.00 -3.07 13.59
C CYS A 289 -3.99 -3.34 12.45
N LEU A 290 -3.52 -3.96 11.38
CA LEU A 290 -4.36 -4.30 10.23
C LEU A 290 -5.39 -5.39 10.58
N VAL A 291 -4.95 -6.46 11.24
CA VAL A 291 -5.80 -7.61 11.60
C VAL A 291 -6.85 -7.23 12.63
N ASP A 292 -6.48 -6.47 13.67
CA ASP A 292 -7.41 -6.05 14.72
C ASP A 292 -8.48 -5.12 14.14
N TRP A 293 -8.09 -4.19 13.28
CA TRP A 293 -9.05 -3.33 12.58
C TRP A 293 -9.97 -4.13 11.65
N LEU A 294 -9.42 -5.07 10.87
CA LEU A 294 -10.20 -5.90 9.95
C LEU A 294 -11.23 -6.76 10.68
N ARG A 295 -10.90 -7.30 11.87
CA ARG A 295 -11.83 -8.07 12.69
C ARG A 295 -13.05 -7.28 13.16
N LEU A 296 -12.89 -5.95 13.27
CA LEU A 296 -14.00 -5.04 13.67
C LEU A 296 -14.84 -4.61 12.47
N HIS A 297 -14.24 -4.51 11.28
CA HIS A 297 -14.84 -3.88 10.12
C HIS A 297 -15.08 -4.82 8.94
N GLY A 298 -14.66 -6.07 9.02
CA GLY A 298 -14.76 -7.04 7.95
C GLY A 298 -14.99 -8.46 8.45
N ARG A 299 -15.20 -9.38 7.52
CA ARG A 299 -15.21 -10.82 7.78
C ARG A 299 -13.83 -11.36 7.46
N ALA A 300 -13.12 -11.87 8.45
CA ALA A 300 -11.74 -12.31 8.30
C ALA A 300 -11.50 -13.70 8.88
N GLY A 301 -10.79 -14.53 8.16
CA GLY A 301 -10.34 -15.85 8.58
C GLY A 301 -8.83 -16.03 8.35
N GLU A 302 -8.14 -16.52 9.37
CA GLU A 302 -6.73 -16.86 9.27
C GLU A 302 -6.56 -18.24 8.64
N ILE A 303 -5.57 -18.38 7.75
CA ILE A 303 -5.17 -19.64 7.16
C ILE A 303 -3.67 -19.86 7.34
N THR A 304 -3.28 -21.10 7.47
CA THR A 304 -1.87 -21.50 7.52
C THR A 304 -1.26 -21.56 6.12
N ARG A 305 0.08 -21.48 6.04
CA ARG A 305 0.81 -21.70 4.77
C ARG A 305 0.53 -23.09 4.20
N GLU A 306 0.40 -24.11 5.07
CA GLU A 306 0.09 -25.48 4.67
C GLU A 306 -1.30 -25.60 4.03
N GLN A 307 -2.31 -24.97 4.64
CA GLN A 307 -3.66 -24.90 4.06
C GLN A 307 -3.65 -24.23 2.70
N ALA A 308 -2.95 -23.09 2.58
CA ALA A 308 -2.84 -22.38 1.29
C ALA A 308 -2.12 -23.21 0.23
N LEU A 309 -1.04 -23.91 0.58
CA LEU A 309 -0.32 -24.80 -0.35
C LEU A 309 -1.16 -26.00 -0.82
N ARG A 310 -2.03 -26.53 0.05
CA ARG A 310 -2.90 -27.67 -0.28
C ARG A 310 -4.25 -27.25 -0.88
N GLY A 311 -4.63 -25.95 -0.76
CA GLY A 311 -5.96 -25.48 -1.14
C GLY A 311 -7.06 -25.90 -0.16
N ASP A 312 -6.71 -26.24 1.08
CA ASP A 312 -7.66 -26.65 2.12
C ASP A 312 -8.39 -25.42 2.70
N LEU A 313 -9.06 -24.65 1.84
CA LEU A 313 -9.65 -23.35 2.17
C LEU A 313 -11.17 -23.37 2.29
N LEU A 314 -11.82 -24.36 1.70
CA LEU A 314 -13.29 -24.43 1.60
C LEU A 314 -14.01 -24.36 2.95
N PRO A 315 -13.61 -25.09 4.01
CA PRO A 315 -14.31 -25.00 5.29
C PRO A 315 -14.26 -23.59 5.90
N THR A 316 -13.10 -22.93 5.76
CA THR A 316 -12.94 -21.55 6.28
C THR A 316 -13.72 -20.54 5.43
N LEU A 317 -13.75 -20.70 4.11
CA LEU A 317 -14.59 -19.87 3.22
C LEU A 317 -16.07 -19.99 3.55
N GLU A 318 -16.57 -21.23 3.72
CA GLU A 318 -17.97 -21.47 4.08
C GLU A 318 -18.34 -20.85 5.42
N ALA A 319 -17.45 -20.97 6.41
CA ALA A 319 -17.63 -20.32 7.71
C ALA A 319 -17.69 -18.79 7.59
N LEU A 320 -16.79 -18.19 6.77
CA LEU A 320 -16.79 -16.75 6.54
C LEU A 320 -18.04 -16.24 5.83
N TRP A 321 -18.53 -16.98 4.83
CA TRP A 321 -19.75 -16.61 4.11
C TRP A 321 -20.99 -16.70 4.98
N ALA A 322 -20.99 -17.58 5.99
CA ALA A 322 -22.10 -17.72 6.95
C ALA A 322 -22.11 -16.61 8.02
N LEU A 323 -21.01 -15.88 8.22
CA LEU A 323 -20.96 -14.79 9.19
C LEU A 323 -21.78 -13.59 8.71
N PRO A 324 -22.47 -12.89 9.65
CA PRO A 324 -23.12 -11.62 9.32
C PRO A 324 -22.07 -10.60 8.87
N ALA A 325 -22.43 -9.79 7.87
CA ALA A 325 -21.55 -8.73 7.40
C ALA A 325 -21.58 -7.56 8.41
N PRO A 326 -20.43 -7.09 8.90
CA PRO A 326 -20.37 -5.89 9.71
C PRO A 326 -20.70 -4.64 8.85
N PRO A 327 -21.00 -3.48 9.49
CA PRO A 327 -21.09 -2.22 8.77
C PRO A 327 -19.81 -1.92 8.01
N ARG A 328 -19.96 -1.55 6.75
CA ARG A 328 -18.82 -1.21 5.89
C ARG A 328 -18.20 0.12 6.34
N PRO A 329 -16.88 0.22 6.51
CA PRO A 329 -16.22 1.48 6.83
C PRO A 329 -16.29 2.42 5.62
N THR A 330 -16.45 3.72 5.90
CA THR A 330 -16.40 4.75 4.85
C THR A 330 -14.95 5.17 4.61
N PRO A 331 -14.47 5.26 3.38
CA PRO A 331 -13.09 5.66 3.07
C PRO A 331 -12.90 7.20 3.18
N THR A 332 -13.11 7.75 4.37
CA THR A 332 -13.05 9.20 4.63
C THR A 332 -11.65 9.78 4.47
N GLY A 333 -10.61 8.93 4.55
CA GLY A 333 -9.22 9.36 4.41
C GLY A 333 -8.93 10.00 3.06
N VAL A 334 -9.60 9.57 1.98
CA VAL A 334 -9.40 10.15 0.64
C VAL A 334 -9.72 11.65 0.66
N VAL A 335 -10.88 12.03 1.20
CA VAL A 335 -11.31 13.44 1.30
C VAL A 335 -10.40 14.21 2.25
N GLN A 336 -10.10 13.65 3.43
CA GLN A 336 -9.28 14.30 4.44
C GLN A 336 -7.86 14.63 3.95
N VAL A 337 -7.24 13.67 3.21
CA VAL A 337 -5.91 13.92 2.61
C VAL A 337 -6.00 14.95 1.49
N THR A 338 -7.02 14.85 0.64
CA THR A 338 -7.23 15.83 -0.46
C THR A 338 -7.33 17.25 0.09
N GLU A 339 -8.15 17.46 1.12
CA GLU A 339 -8.30 18.77 1.78
C GLU A 339 -6.96 19.23 2.38
N ALA A 340 -6.27 18.36 3.13
CA ALA A 340 -4.97 18.70 3.71
C ALA A 340 -3.90 19.08 2.67
N LEU A 341 -3.90 18.43 1.48
CA LEU A 341 -2.95 18.77 0.41
C LEU A 341 -3.32 20.09 -0.30
N LEU A 342 -4.61 20.40 -0.42
CA LEU A 342 -5.06 21.65 -1.01
C LEU A 342 -4.62 22.88 -0.22
N ASP A 343 -4.45 22.76 1.09
CA ASP A 343 -3.94 23.84 1.95
C ASP A 343 -2.47 24.21 1.64
N PHE A 344 -1.74 23.36 0.92
CA PHE A 344 -0.34 23.56 0.55
C PHE A 344 -0.14 23.85 -0.96
N LEU A 345 -1.17 23.66 -1.78
CA LEU A 345 -1.16 23.83 -3.24
C LEU A 345 -1.96 25.09 -3.68
#